data_c9aafc51f2cf72d6f6500b2fa9958f6c
#
_entry.id   c9aafc51f2cf72d6f6500b2fa9958f6c
#
_cell.length_a   1.000
_cell.length_b   1.000
_cell.length_c   1.000
_cell.angle_alpha   90.00
_cell.angle_beta   90.00
_cell.angle_gamma   90.00
#
_symmetry.space_group_name_H-M   'P 1'
#
loop_
_entity.id
_entity.type
_entity.pdbx_description
1 polymer ?
#
loop_
_entity_poly.entity_id
_entity_poly.type
_entity_poly.pdbx_seq_one_letter_code
_entity_poly.pdbx_strand_id
1 'polypeptide(L)'
;MTTPTTFPILATERLIMRQLEIQDDNEIFFLRSDERVNKYLVAPIAQSAEEARAFIKKINTGILNDEWAYWGITLKNNNKLIGTICFWNISIEENKAEIGYVLHPDLQGKGIMQEAIHKVIEHGFEKMKLRTMDAVLNPDNARSIALLKRNGFVYKCESGDAVVYQLINPVYKLQL
;
A
#
# COMPACT_ATOMS: atom_id res chain seq x y z
N MET A 1 10.76 24.00 -17.09
CA MET A 1 11.44 22.69 -16.89
C MET A 1 11.16 22.25 -15.48
N THR A 2 10.16 21.40 -15.29
CA THR A 2 9.88 20.79 -13.98
C THR A 2 10.96 19.74 -13.73
N THR A 3 11.77 19.94 -12.69
CA THR A 3 12.70 18.92 -12.18
C THR A 3 11.93 17.64 -11.99
N PRO A 4 12.39 16.47 -12.48
CA PRO A 4 11.76 15.20 -12.18
C PRO A 4 11.79 15.04 -10.67
N THR A 5 10.63 15.13 -10.04
CA THR A 5 10.49 14.86 -8.61
C THR A 5 10.79 13.37 -8.40
N THR A 6 11.93 13.09 -7.79
CA THR A 6 12.26 11.72 -7.37
C THR A 6 11.15 11.18 -6.49
N PHE A 7 10.68 9.96 -6.78
CA PHE A 7 9.67 9.30 -5.97
C PHE A 7 10.10 9.28 -4.49
N PRO A 8 9.24 9.64 -3.53
CA PRO A 8 9.63 9.84 -2.15
C PRO A 8 10.02 8.52 -1.46
N ILE A 9 11.15 8.54 -0.78
CA ILE A 9 11.55 7.49 0.16
C ILE A 9 10.96 7.85 1.52
N LEU A 10 10.22 6.92 2.12
CA LEU A 10 9.65 7.08 3.45
C LEU A 10 10.45 6.21 4.44
N ALA A 11 10.83 6.79 5.57
CA ALA A 11 11.57 6.08 6.60
C ALA A 11 10.84 6.16 7.94
N THR A 12 10.92 5.07 8.70
CA THR A 12 10.40 4.96 10.06
C THR A 12 11.53 4.53 11.00
N GLU A 13 11.22 4.05 12.18
CA GLU A 13 12.23 3.50 13.09
C GLU A 13 12.92 2.27 12.51
N ARG A 14 12.14 1.30 11.97
CA ARG A 14 12.63 0.00 11.50
C ARG A 14 12.65 -0.16 9.99
N LEU A 15 11.89 0.68 9.25
CA LEU A 15 11.58 0.45 7.84
C LEU A 15 12.16 1.53 6.93
N ILE A 16 12.47 1.11 5.71
CA ILE A 16 12.63 1.96 4.53
C ILE A 16 11.56 1.55 3.53
N MET A 17 10.79 2.52 3.05
CA MET A 17 9.83 2.33 1.98
C MET A 17 10.31 3.10 0.76
N ARG A 18 10.61 2.39 -0.32
CA ARG A 18 11.24 2.88 -1.54
C ARG A 18 10.51 2.40 -2.78
N GLN A 19 10.84 2.98 -3.92
CA GLN A 19 10.40 2.46 -5.21
C GLN A 19 10.90 1.02 -5.41
N LEU A 20 10.13 0.21 -6.13
CA LEU A 20 10.56 -1.15 -6.49
C LEU A 20 11.74 -1.10 -7.44
N GLU A 21 12.70 -1.98 -7.21
CA GLU A 21 13.84 -2.22 -8.08
C GLU A 21 13.65 -3.53 -8.85
N ILE A 22 14.29 -3.66 -10.01
CA ILE A 22 14.16 -4.89 -10.82
C ILE A 22 14.68 -6.11 -10.09
N GLN A 23 15.61 -5.93 -9.17
CA GLN A 23 16.20 -6.96 -8.31
C GLN A 23 15.26 -7.48 -7.24
N ASP A 24 14.12 -6.81 -7.01
CA ASP A 24 13.06 -7.28 -6.10
C ASP A 24 12.19 -8.38 -6.72
N ASP A 25 12.51 -8.86 -7.91
CA ASP A 25 11.69 -9.76 -8.72
C ASP A 25 11.33 -11.07 -8.00
N ASN A 26 12.28 -11.68 -7.27
CA ASN A 26 12.02 -12.89 -6.50
C ASN A 26 11.07 -12.67 -5.34
N GLU A 27 11.23 -11.57 -4.60
CA GLU A 27 10.35 -11.19 -3.48
C GLU A 27 8.96 -10.79 -3.98
N ILE A 28 8.87 -10.05 -5.08
CA ILE A 28 7.58 -9.72 -5.73
C ILE A 28 6.92 -10.99 -6.25
N PHE A 29 7.68 -11.91 -6.87
CA PHE A 29 7.13 -13.20 -7.29
C PHE A 29 6.56 -13.96 -6.10
N PHE A 30 7.33 -14.08 -5.00
CA PHE A 30 6.85 -14.70 -3.77
C PHE A 30 5.55 -14.06 -3.26
N LEU A 31 5.53 -12.74 -3.07
CA LEU A 31 4.36 -12.03 -2.55
C LEU A 31 3.12 -12.19 -3.46
N ARG A 32 3.31 -12.35 -4.76
CA ARG A 32 2.24 -12.47 -5.74
C ARG A 32 1.84 -13.92 -6.07
N SER A 33 2.57 -14.92 -5.57
CA SER A 33 2.30 -16.34 -5.80
C SER A 33 1.98 -17.13 -4.53
N ASP A 34 2.42 -16.69 -3.34
CA ASP A 34 2.16 -17.40 -2.07
C ASP A 34 0.67 -17.35 -1.71
N GLU A 35 0.05 -18.50 -1.51
CA GLU A 35 -1.38 -18.62 -1.20
C GLU A 35 -1.77 -17.91 0.10
N ARG A 36 -0.88 -17.88 1.10
CA ARG A 36 -1.13 -17.23 2.40
C ARG A 36 -1.23 -15.71 2.24
N VAL A 37 -0.45 -15.12 1.31
CA VAL A 37 -0.51 -13.69 0.98
C VAL A 37 -1.76 -13.38 0.18
N ASN A 38 -2.06 -14.23 -0.80
CA ASN A 38 -3.11 -13.97 -1.80
C ASN A 38 -4.51 -14.46 -1.39
N LYS A 39 -4.64 -15.10 -0.21
CA LYS A 39 -5.89 -15.68 0.29
C LYS A 39 -7.12 -14.79 0.18
N TYR A 40 -6.94 -13.49 0.37
CA TYR A 40 -8.02 -12.50 0.38
C TYR A 40 -7.87 -11.46 -0.74
N LEU A 41 -6.91 -11.64 -1.65
CA LEU A 41 -6.66 -10.69 -2.74
C LEU A 41 -7.37 -11.14 -4.01
N VAL A 42 -8.01 -10.19 -4.69
CA VAL A 42 -8.56 -10.39 -6.04
C VAL A 42 -7.52 -9.89 -7.03
N ALA A 43 -6.47 -10.65 -7.24
CA ALA A 43 -5.40 -10.31 -8.19
C ALA A 43 -4.90 -11.57 -8.90
N PRO A 44 -4.42 -11.46 -10.14
CA PRO A 44 -3.79 -12.58 -10.83
C PRO A 44 -2.56 -13.07 -10.04
N ILE A 45 -2.50 -14.38 -9.83
CA ILE A 45 -1.34 -15.02 -9.19
C ILE A 45 -0.20 -15.08 -10.21
N ALA A 46 0.97 -14.58 -9.82
CA ALA A 46 2.16 -14.63 -10.68
C ALA A 46 2.62 -16.09 -10.88
N GLN A 47 2.95 -16.41 -12.12
CA GLN A 47 3.39 -17.77 -12.52
C GLN A 47 4.90 -17.86 -12.70
N SER A 48 5.60 -16.71 -12.80
CA SER A 48 7.04 -16.68 -13.03
C SER A 48 7.71 -15.40 -12.52
N ALA A 49 9.03 -15.42 -12.40
CA ALA A 49 9.83 -14.25 -12.10
C ALA A 49 9.76 -13.19 -13.22
N GLU A 50 9.55 -13.60 -14.47
CA GLU A 50 9.35 -12.70 -15.61
C GLU A 50 8.07 -11.87 -15.43
N GLU A 51 6.99 -12.48 -14.97
CA GLU A 51 5.75 -11.76 -14.65
C GLU A 51 5.95 -10.78 -13.49
N ALA A 52 6.76 -11.16 -12.49
CA ALA A 52 7.12 -10.24 -11.41
C ALA A 52 7.93 -9.04 -11.92
N ARG A 53 8.90 -9.25 -12.84
CA ARG A 53 9.64 -8.16 -13.50
C ARG A 53 8.72 -7.27 -14.34
N ALA A 54 7.80 -7.86 -15.08
CA ALA A 54 6.80 -7.09 -15.84
C ALA A 54 5.92 -6.25 -14.92
N PHE A 55 5.52 -6.82 -13.77
CA PHE A 55 4.78 -6.09 -12.73
C PHE A 55 5.58 -4.91 -12.18
N ILE A 56 6.86 -5.10 -11.81
CA ILE A 56 7.74 -4.02 -11.32
C ILE A 56 7.83 -2.90 -12.35
N LYS A 57 8.04 -3.24 -13.63
CA LYS A 57 8.08 -2.23 -14.72
C LYS A 57 6.77 -1.47 -14.83
N LYS A 58 5.63 -2.18 -14.80
CA LYS A 58 4.30 -1.56 -14.84
C LYS A 58 4.11 -0.58 -13.67
N ILE A 59 4.45 -1.00 -12.44
CA ILE A 59 4.33 -0.15 -11.24
C ILE A 59 5.20 1.11 -11.38
N ASN A 60 6.45 0.95 -11.80
CA ASN A 60 7.35 2.08 -11.96
C ASN A 60 6.93 3.04 -13.08
N THR A 61 6.34 2.53 -14.16
CA THR A 61 5.75 3.36 -15.22
C THR A 61 4.55 4.16 -14.70
N GLY A 62 3.65 3.53 -13.95
CA GLY A 62 2.51 4.23 -13.38
C GLY A 62 2.88 5.28 -12.33
N ILE A 63 3.98 5.07 -11.58
CA ILE A 63 4.54 6.10 -10.70
C ILE A 63 5.00 7.31 -11.52
N LEU A 64 5.67 7.12 -12.65
CA LEU A 64 6.11 8.20 -13.54
C LEU A 64 4.94 8.96 -14.17
N ASN A 65 3.80 8.32 -14.32
CA ASN A 65 2.57 8.88 -14.88
C ASN A 65 1.62 9.44 -13.81
N ASP A 66 2.02 9.46 -12.53
CA ASP A 66 1.18 9.87 -11.40
C ASP A 66 -0.13 9.04 -11.26
N GLU A 67 -0.15 7.79 -11.77
CA GLU A 67 -1.31 6.91 -11.68
C GLU A 67 -1.51 6.33 -10.28
N TRP A 68 -0.40 6.13 -9.57
CA TRP A 68 -0.38 5.61 -8.19
C TRP A 68 0.91 5.98 -7.47
N ALA A 69 0.90 5.82 -6.14
CA ALA A 69 2.09 5.87 -5.30
C ALA A 69 2.30 4.47 -4.71
N TYR A 70 3.43 3.82 -5.01
CA TYR A 70 3.67 2.42 -4.67
C TYR A 70 5.07 2.22 -4.09
N TRP A 71 5.13 1.74 -2.85
CA TRP A 71 6.39 1.51 -2.13
C TRP A 71 6.62 0.02 -1.86
N GLY A 72 7.84 -0.42 -2.10
CA GLY A 72 8.39 -1.63 -1.53
C GLY A 72 8.86 -1.37 -0.09
N ILE A 73 8.54 -2.25 0.82
CA ILE A 73 8.92 -2.17 2.24
C ILE A 73 10.16 -3.03 2.47
N THR A 74 11.19 -2.47 3.08
CA THR A 74 12.40 -3.16 3.53
C THR A 74 12.71 -2.84 4.98
N LEU A 75 13.50 -3.67 5.65
CA LEU A 75 14.07 -3.34 6.96
C LEU A 75 15.31 -2.44 6.79
N LYS A 76 15.56 -1.49 7.68
CA LYS A 76 16.71 -0.57 7.60
C LYS A 76 18.07 -1.26 7.52
N ASN A 77 18.20 -2.41 8.12
CA ASN A 77 19.44 -3.18 8.16
C ASN A 77 19.53 -4.25 7.05
N ASN A 78 18.50 -4.37 6.23
CA ASN A 78 18.43 -5.36 5.18
C ASN A 78 17.56 -4.84 4.02
N ASN A 79 18.17 -4.58 2.86
CA ASN A 79 17.47 -4.05 1.68
C ASN A 79 16.53 -5.06 1.00
N LYS A 80 16.40 -6.28 1.54
CA LYS A 80 15.48 -7.28 1.02
C LYS A 80 14.03 -6.83 1.17
N LEU A 81 13.27 -6.91 0.09
CA LEU A 81 11.85 -6.57 0.09
C LEU A 81 11.07 -7.56 0.97
N ILE A 82 10.23 -7.04 1.86
CA ILE A 82 9.43 -7.84 2.79
C ILE A 82 7.92 -7.65 2.60
N GLY A 83 7.52 -6.64 1.84
CA GLY A 83 6.13 -6.31 1.59
C GLY A 83 6.00 -5.11 0.69
N THR A 84 4.76 -4.71 0.43
CA THR A 84 4.46 -3.51 -0.35
C THR A 84 3.30 -2.75 0.28
N ILE A 85 3.23 -1.45 0.03
CA ILE A 85 2.12 -0.57 0.42
C ILE A 85 1.94 0.49 -0.66
N CYS A 86 0.70 0.87 -0.96
CA CYS A 86 0.42 1.78 -2.06
C CYS A 86 -0.83 2.61 -1.85
N PHE A 87 -0.92 3.69 -2.63
CA PHE A 87 -2.16 4.35 -2.98
C PHE A 87 -2.45 4.12 -4.45
N TRP A 88 -3.64 3.67 -4.75
CA TRP A 88 -4.20 3.64 -6.11
C TRP A 88 -5.58 4.28 -6.16
N ASN A 89 -6.21 4.24 -7.35
CA ASN A 89 -7.50 4.90 -7.56
C ASN A 89 -7.47 6.35 -7.02
N ILE A 90 -6.35 7.05 -7.30
CA ILE A 90 -6.13 8.42 -6.85
C ILE A 90 -7.05 9.34 -7.63
N SER A 91 -7.97 10.01 -6.94
CA SER A 91 -8.82 11.07 -7.48
C SER A 91 -8.31 12.42 -7.00
N ILE A 92 -7.79 13.21 -7.92
CA ILE A 92 -7.34 14.58 -7.63
C ILE A 92 -8.54 15.47 -7.30
N GLU A 93 -9.67 15.31 -8.02
CA GLU A 93 -10.88 16.10 -7.82
C GLU A 93 -11.49 15.89 -6.42
N GLU A 94 -11.52 14.64 -5.95
CA GLU A 94 -12.06 14.30 -4.64
C GLU A 94 -11.01 14.35 -3.52
N ASN A 95 -9.73 14.55 -3.84
CA ASN A 95 -8.61 14.43 -2.91
C ASN A 95 -8.65 13.10 -2.15
N LYS A 96 -8.81 12.01 -2.88
CA LYS A 96 -9.06 10.67 -2.34
C LYS A 96 -8.11 9.65 -2.97
N ALA A 97 -7.77 8.62 -2.21
CA ALA A 97 -7.04 7.46 -2.71
C ALA A 97 -7.52 6.19 -2.00
N GLU A 98 -7.23 5.05 -2.63
CA GLU A 98 -7.42 3.74 -2.01
C GLU A 98 -6.07 3.20 -1.54
N ILE A 99 -5.98 2.77 -0.28
CA ILE A 99 -4.77 2.15 0.29
C ILE A 99 -4.80 0.64 0.14
N GLY A 100 -3.69 0.07 -0.34
CA GLY A 100 -3.48 -1.36 -0.43
C GLY A 100 -2.12 -1.78 0.14
N TYR A 101 -2.02 -2.98 0.69
CA TYR A 101 -0.78 -3.48 1.26
C TYR A 101 -0.73 -5.01 1.33
N VAL A 102 0.48 -5.55 1.25
CA VAL A 102 0.80 -6.94 1.52
C VAL A 102 2.10 -7.06 2.30
N LEU A 103 2.24 -8.11 3.10
CA LEU A 103 3.44 -8.39 3.90
C LEU A 103 3.76 -9.88 3.87
N HIS A 104 5.05 -10.18 3.82
CA HIS A 104 5.55 -11.56 3.94
C HIS A 104 4.94 -12.24 5.18
N PRO A 105 4.35 -13.45 5.05
CA PRO A 105 3.60 -14.11 6.12
C PRO A 105 4.39 -14.25 7.43
N ASP A 106 5.67 -14.59 7.34
CA ASP A 106 6.54 -14.82 8.51
C ASP A 106 6.88 -13.52 9.28
N LEU A 107 6.53 -12.37 8.71
CA LEU A 107 6.74 -11.05 9.31
C LEU A 107 5.44 -10.39 9.80
N GLN A 108 4.32 -11.06 9.60
CA GLN A 108 3.03 -10.60 10.13
C GLN A 108 2.99 -10.73 11.67
N GLY A 109 2.13 -9.93 12.31
CA GLY A 109 1.99 -9.94 13.78
C GLY A 109 3.11 -9.24 14.55
N LYS A 110 4.12 -8.67 13.87
CA LYS A 110 5.30 -8.01 14.50
C LYS A 110 5.22 -6.48 14.46
N GLY A 111 4.05 -5.92 14.14
CA GLY A 111 3.84 -4.47 14.07
C GLY A 111 4.46 -3.77 12.85
N ILE A 112 5.04 -4.52 11.90
CA ILE A 112 5.71 -3.96 10.71
C ILE A 112 4.72 -3.20 9.84
N MET A 113 3.59 -3.83 9.46
CA MET A 113 2.59 -3.15 8.62
C MET A 113 1.89 -2.01 9.37
N GLN A 114 1.73 -2.11 10.69
CA GLN A 114 1.21 -1.00 11.51
C GLN A 114 2.10 0.25 11.38
N GLU A 115 3.42 0.07 11.43
CA GLU A 115 4.40 1.13 11.29
C GLU A 115 4.42 1.73 9.87
N ALA A 116 4.35 0.87 8.85
CA ALA A 116 4.30 1.29 7.44
C ALA A 116 3.03 2.08 7.13
N ILE A 117 1.84 1.57 7.53
CA ILE A 117 0.55 2.25 7.32
C ILE A 117 0.55 3.63 7.97
N HIS A 118 1.01 3.73 9.22
CA HIS A 118 1.05 5.01 9.92
C HIS A 118 1.85 6.06 9.13
N LYS A 119 3.04 5.67 8.64
CA LYS A 119 3.89 6.57 7.85
C LYS A 119 3.29 6.95 6.49
N VAL A 120 2.63 6.02 5.84
CA VAL A 120 1.98 6.28 4.55
C VAL A 120 0.73 7.15 4.71
N ILE A 121 -0.05 6.97 5.79
CA ILE A 121 -1.18 7.87 6.13
C ILE A 121 -0.67 9.31 6.35
N GLU A 122 0.38 9.49 7.14
CA GLU A 122 1.02 10.79 7.36
C GLU A 122 1.39 11.44 6.01
N HIS A 123 2.10 10.70 5.14
CA HIS A 123 2.49 11.16 3.81
C HIS A 123 1.28 11.54 2.94
N GLY A 124 0.24 10.70 2.92
CA GLY A 124 -0.98 10.96 2.15
C GLY A 124 -1.70 12.23 2.60
N PHE A 125 -1.80 12.47 3.91
CA PHE A 125 -2.46 13.66 4.42
C PHE A 125 -1.60 14.92 4.31
N GLU A 126 -0.31 14.83 4.63
CA GLU A 126 0.55 16.01 4.69
C GLU A 126 1.13 16.42 3.33
N LYS A 127 1.53 15.46 2.50
CA LYS A 127 2.21 15.72 1.22
C LYS A 127 1.26 15.63 0.03
N MET A 128 0.47 14.56 -0.05
CA MET A 128 -0.49 14.38 -1.14
C MET A 128 -1.79 15.17 -0.93
N LYS A 129 -2.00 15.75 0.27
CA LYS A 129 -3.20 16.53 0.62
C LYS A 129 -4.51 15.77 0.47
N LEU A 130 -4.47 14.45 0.67
CA LEU A 130 -5.68 13.65 0.62
C LEU A 130 -6.67 14.08 1.70
N ARG A 131 -7.94 14.13 1.34
CA ARG A 131 -9.06 14.35 2.25
C ARG A 131 -9.52 13.04 2.87
N THR A 132 -9.55 11.97 2.06
CA THR A 132 -9.99 10.64 2.50
C THR A 132 -9.11 9.54 1.92
N MET A 133 -9.00 8.45 2.67
CA MET A 133 -8.40 7.20 2.22
C MET A 133 -9.40 6.08 2.42
N ASP A 134 -9.71 5.34 1.37
CA ASP A 134 -10.53 4.13 1.43
C ASP A 134 -9.62 2.89 1.43
N ALA A 135 -10.07 1.84 2.10
CA ALA A 135 -9.49 0.51 2.02
C ALA A 135 -10.60 -0.48 1.67
N VAL A 136 -10.47 -1.16 0.55
CA VAL A 136 -11.42 -2.17 0.06
C VAL A 136 -10.83 -3.54 0.31
N LEU A 137 -11.56 -4.39 1.03
CA LEU A 137 -11.04 -5.69 1.43
C LEU A 137 -12.13 -6.74 1.60
N ASN A 138 -11.72 -8.01 1.54
CA ASN A 138 -12.59 -9.14 1.83
C ASN A 138 -13.07 -9.08 3.30
N PRO A 139 -14.36 -9.23 3.60
CA PRO A 139 -14.92 -9.17 4.97
C PRO A 139 -14.36 -10.25 5.92
N ASP A 140 -13.86 -11.36 5.37
CA ASP A 140 -13.24 -12.43 6.16
C ASP A 140 -11.79 -12.13 6.56
N ASN A 141 -11.18 -11.05 6.04
CA ASN A 141 -9.83 -10.64 6.38
C ASN A 141 -9.79 -9.88 7.72
N ALA A 142 -10.10 -10.60 8.80
CA ALA A 142 -10.18 -10.03 10.15
C ALA A 142 -8.88 -9.33 10.61
N ARG A 143 -7.71 -9.83 10.15
CA ARG A 143 -6.41 -9.22 10.48
C ARG A 143 -6.27 -7.83 9.87
N SER A 144 -6.62 -7.69 8.59
CA SER A 144 -6.57 -6.41 7.89
C SER A 144 -7.59 -5.43 8.47
N ILE A 145 -8.81 -5.90 8.76
CA ILE A 145 -9.84 -5.07 9.41
C ILE A 145 -9.35 -4.55 10.77
N ALA A 146 -8.75 -5.41 11.60
CA ALA A 146 -8.21 -5.00 12.89
C ALA A 146 -7.07 -3.98 12.76
N LEU A 147 -6.21 -4.15 11.74
CA LEU A 147 -5.12 -3.23 11.43
C LEU A 147 -5.66 -1.86 11.01
N LEU A 148 -6.63 -1.81 10.11
CA LEU A 148 -7.28 -0.59 9.66
C LEU A 148 -7.94 0.16 10.82
N LYS A 149 -8.72 -0.55 11.65
CA LYS A 149 -9.38 0.05 12.84
C LYS A 149 -8.36 0.67 13.80
N ARG A 150 -7.21 0.01 14.05
CA ARG A 150 -6.14 0.59 14.88
C ARG A 150 -5.53 1.87 14.30
N ASN A 151 -5.63 2.05 12.98
CA ASN A 151 -5.18 3.27 12.28
C ASN A 151 -6.31 4.29 12.08
N GLY A 152 -7.46 4.11 12.74
CA GLY A 152 -8.56 5.07 12.74
C GLY A 152 -9.51 4.97 11.54
N PHE A 153 -9.38 3.93 10.69
CA PHE A 153 -10.37 3.65 9.67
C PHE A 153 -11.66 3.16 10.30
N VAL A 154 -12.79 3.62 9.77
CA VAL A 154 -14.13 3.21 10.18
C VAL A 154 -14.84 2.54 9.01
N TYR A 155 -15.72 1.60 9.31
CA TYR A 155 -16.57 0.97 8.30
C TYR A 155 -17.41 2.03 7.59
N LYS A 156 -17.49 1.95 6.26
CA LYS A 156 -18.22 2.87 5.42
C LYS A 156 -19.43 2.21 4.76
N CYS A 157 -19.19 1.15 3.99
CA CYS A 157 -20.22 0.45 3.23
C CYS A 157 -19.75 -0.92 2.74
N GLU A 158 -20.66 -1.68 2.16
CA GLU A 158 -20.37 -2.83 1.31
C GLU A 158 -20.15 -2.39 -0.14
N SER A 159 -19.33 -3.13 -0.88
CA SER A 159 -19.08 -2.92 -2.31
C SER A 159 -18.94 -4.29 -2.98
N GLY A 160 -20.03 -4.82 -3.53
CA GLY A 160 -20.11 -6.20 -4.00
C GLY A 160 -19.81 -7.17 -2.86
N ASP A 161 -18.85 -8.08 -3.06
CA ASP A 161 -18.42 -9.05 -2.04
C ASP A 161 -17.35 -8.50 -1.06
N ALA A 162 -17.02 -7.21 -1.15
CA ALA A 162 -16.03 -6.55 -0.32
C ALA A 162 -16.68 -5.57 0.66
N VAL A 163 -15.90 -5.18 1.68
CA VAL A 163 -16.24 -4.10 2.61
C VAL A 163 -15.26 -2.93 2.43
N VAL A 164 -15.77 -1.73 2.61
CA VAL A 164 -15.00 -0.50 2.51
C VAL A 164 -14.83 0.09 3.91
N TYR A 165 -13.58 0.35 4.28
CA TYR A 165 -13.23 1.14 5.45
C TYR A 165 -12.66 2.47 4.99
N GLN A 166 -12.97 3.55 5.68
CA GLN A 166 -12.55 4.90 5.32
C GLN A 166 -11.85 5.60 6.47
N LEU A 167 -10.78 6.32 6.16
CA LEU A 167 -10.12 7.26 7.03
C LEU A 167 -10.30 8.67 6.47
N ILE A 168 -10.83 9.58 7.29
CA ILE A 168 -10.98 10.99 6.94
C ILE A 168 -9.85 11.77 7.62
N ASN A 169 -9.19 12.64 6.87
CA ASN A 169 -8.16 13.52 7.40
C ASN A 169 -8.77 14.39 8.53
N PRO A 170 -8.18 14.38 9.74
CA PRO A 170 -8.72 15.11 10.89
C PRO A 170 -8.98 16.61 10.64
N VAL A 171 -8.18 17.25 9.78
CA VAL A 171 -8.35 18.66 9.39
C VAL A 171 -9.72 18.92 8.74
N TYR A 172 -10.31 17.93 8.08
CA TYR A 172 -11.61 18.05 7.42
C TYR A 172 -12.78 17.49 8.25
N LYS A 173 -12.52 16.78 9.36
CA LYS A 173 -13.58 16.25 10.24
C LYS A 173 -14.41 17.33 10.93
N LEU A 174 -13.86 18.54 11.06
CA LEU A 174 -14.53 19.68 11.72
C LEU A 174 -15.46 20.46 10.77
N GLN A 175 -15.55 20.04 9.49
CA GLN A 175 -16.35 20.72 8.46
C GLN A 175 -17.60 19.93 8.04
N LEU A 176 -17.84 18.78 8.67
CA LEU A 176 -19.02 17.92 8.49
C LEU A 176 -19.93 18.01 9.74
#